data_1d9e624d95f0c32b913826539f851100
#
_entry.id   1d9e624d95f0c32b913826539f851100
#
_cell.length_a   1.000
_cell.length_b   1.000
_cell.length_c   1.000
_cell.angle_alpha   90.00
_cell.angle_beta   90.00
_cell.angle_gamma   90.00
#
_symmetry.space_group_name_H-M   'P 1'
#
loop_
_entity.id
_entity.type
_entity.pdbx_description
1 polymer ?
#
loop_
_entity_poly.entity_id
_entity_poly.type
_entity_poly.pdbx_seq_one_letter_code
_entity_poly.pdbx_strand_id
1 'polypeptide(L)'
;MTLLHQIRPALTGISCILFDMDGTLLDSAPGVTASAAQALAAVGATVPSMDELRRFVGPPMIESFRTVSQLDGKTAQKALQHYRKEYAEHGAEQCLPYDGIVELLDHLRSAGIPIAVATSKVEDQAIRLARRFGIDGYFVNICGASDHDGRASKSEVIAELLVRLQSEGVDISSPAMVGDRSYDIAGAAQHGVPTIYARWGYGDAGEASEAAAVVTSPAALLPLILASRRPLDDQQPLIEPVEIKPRADTL
;
A
#
# COMPACT_ATOMS: atom_id res chain seq x y z
N MET A 1 20.65 13.78 -23.31
CA MET A 1 19.26 14.17 -23.62
C MET A 1 18.41 13.68 -22.44
N THR A 2 18.09 14.59 -21.55
CA THR A 2 17.33 14.35 -20.34
C THR A 2 15.87 14.16 -20.75
N LEU A 3 15.33 12.94 -20.59
CA LEU A 3 13.91 12.66 -20.70
C LEU A 3 13.21 13.36 -19.52
N LEU A 4 12.82 14.62 -19.73
CA LEU A 4 11.76 15.24 -18.93
C LEU A 4 10.50 14.41 -19.17
N HIS A 5 10.21 13.47 -18.27
CA HIS A 5 8.91 12.83 -18.21
C HIS A 5 7.88 13.95 -18.01
N GLN A 6 7.02 14.14 -18.98
CA GLN A 6 5.90 15.06 -18.89
C GLN A 6 5.09 14.64 -17.66
N ILE A 7 5.12 15.46 -16.60
CA ILE A 7 4.23 15.31 -15.46
C ILE A 7 2.82 15.40 -16.03
N ARG A 8 2.07 14.29 -16.00
CA ARG A 8 0.69 14.30 -16.47
C ARG A 8 -0.11 15.26 -15.59
N PRO A 9 -1.11 15.99 -16.13
CA PRO A 9 -1.93 16.93 -15.38
C PRO A 9 -2.55 16.36 -14.10
N ALA A 10 -2.65 15.03 -14.03
CA ALA A 10 -3.20 14.28 -12.90
C ALA A 10 -2.44 14.44 -11.56
N LEU A 11 -1.18 14.88 -11.56
CA LEU A 11 -0.38 15.06 -10.33
C LEU A 11 -0.27 16.52 -9.90
N THR A 12 -1.22 17.38 -10.24
CA THR A 12 -1.21 18.77 -9.81
C THR A 12 -2.09 18.98 -8.58
N GLY A 13 -1.59 19.74 -7.61
CA GLY A 13 -2.36 20.12 -6.43
C GLY A 13 -2.60 18.98 -5.45
N ILE A 14 -1.65 18.06 -5.29
CA ILE A 14 -1.80 16.90 -4.38
C ILE A 14 -2.21 17.37 -2.98
N SER A 15 -3.35 16.84 -2.50
CA SER A 15 -3.93 17.16 -1.19
C SER A 15 -3.58 16.13 -0.11
N CYS A 16 -3.49 14.84 -0.47
CA CYS A 16 -3.07 13.77 0.41
C CYS A 16 -2.45 12.60 -0.37
N ILE A 17 -1.72 11.73 0.32
CA ILE A 17 -1.06 10.57 -0.27
C ILE A 17 -1.61 9.29 0.33
N LEU A 18 -2.00 8.35 -0.52
CA LEU A 18 -2.39 6.99 -0.16
C LEU A 18 -1.23 6.05 -0.50
N PHE A 19 -0.69 5.33 0.47
CA PHE A 19 0.39 4.36 0.25
C PHE A 19 -0.15 2.93 0.24
N ASP A 20 0.30 2.10 -0.70
CA ASP A 20 0.27 0.66 -0.43
C ASP A 20 1.31 0.29 0.62
N MET A 21 1.21 -0.92 1.18
CA MET A 21 2.11 -1.38 2.23
C MET A 21 3.16 -2.35 1.68
N ASP A 22 2.73 -3.50 1.16
CA ASP A 22 3.62 -4.58 0.72
C ASP A 22 4.26 -4.23 -0.64
N GLY A 23 5.58 -4.11 -0.69
CA GLY A 23 6.31 -3.68 -1.89
C GLY A 23 6.44 -2.16 -2.04
N THR A 24 5.78 -1.40 -1.19
CA THR A 24 5.83 0.07 -1.23
C THR A 24 6.44 0.65 0.03
N LEU A 25 5.84 0.43 1.18
CA LEU A 25 6.38 0.82 2.50
C LEU A 25 7.29 -0.26 3.07
N LEU A 26 6.91 -1.53 2.90
CA LEU A 26 7.57 -2.68 3.53
C LEU A 26 8.03 -3.71 2.50
N ASP A 27 9.28 -4.18 2.63
CA ASP A 27 9.76 -5.41 1.98
C ASP A 27 9.22 -6.61 2.76
N SER A 28 8.09 -7.13 2.31
CA SER A 28 7.41 -8.28 2.91
C SER A 28 7.60 -9.58 2.14
N ALA A 29 8.33 -9.55 1.01
CA ALA A 29 8.51 -10.72 0.16
C ALA A 29 9.06 -11.93 0.91
N PRO A 30 10.06 -11.83 1.80
CA PRO A 30 10.58 -13.00 2.50
C PRO A 30 9.46 -13.73 3.28
N GLY A 31 8.68 -13.00 4.07
CA GLY A 31 7.61 -13.58 4.87
C GLY A 31 6.42 -14.08 4.05
N VAL A 32 6.02 -13.33 3.03
CA VAL A 32 4.91 -13.70 2.14
C VAL A 32 5.26 -14.97 1.35
N THR A 33 6.43 -15.03 0.74
CA THR A 33 6.84 -16.17 -0.10
C THR A 33 7.03 -17.43 0.73
N ALA A 34 7.67 -17.33 1.91
CA ALA A 34 7.82 -18.46 2.83
C ALA A 34 6.47 -19.01 3.29
N SER A 35 5.56 -18.13 3.72
CA SER A 35 4.22 -18.52 4.17
C SER A 35 3.37 -19.11 3.04
N ALA A 36 3.48 -18.57 1.81
CA ALA A 36 2.79 -19.10 0.65
C ALA A 36 3.31 -20.52 0.28
N ALA A 37 4.63 -20.73 0.32
CA ALA A 37 5.24 -22.03 0.08
C ALA A 37 4.75 -23.08 1.09
N GLN A 38 4.73 -22.75 2.38
CA GLN A 38 4.21 -23.62 3.45
C GLN A 38 2.70 -23.93 3.26
N ALA A 39 1.91 -22.92 2.89
CA ALA A 39 0.48 -23.10 2.62
C ALA A 39 0.22 -24.04 1.45
N LEU A 40 0.98 -23.92 0.36
CA LEU A 40 0.89 -24.82 -0.80
C LEU A 40 1.27 -26.25 -0.42
N ALA A 41 2.38 -26.44 0.28
CA ALA A 41 2.81 -27.74 0.77
C ALA A 41 1.72 -28.40 1.69
N ALA A 42 1.10 -27.60 2.57
CA ALA A 42 0.07 -28.11 3.48
C ALA A 42 -1.22 -28.62 2.78
N VAL A 43 -1.48 -28.13 1.56
CA VAL A 43 -2.63 -28.62 0.74
C VAL A 43 -2.20 -29.65 -0.30
N GLY A 44 -0.93 -30.10 -0.28
CA GLY A 44 -0.39 -31.08 -1.23
C GLY A 44 -0.18 -30.53 -2.66
N ALA A 45 -0.13 -29.22 -2.81
CA ALA A 45 0.12 -28.57 -4.11
C ALA A 45 1.63 -28.44 -4.38
N THR A 46 1.98 -28.34 -5.66
CA THR A 46 3.36 -28.04 -6.05
C THR A 46 3.75 -26.64 -5.58
N VAL A 47 4.90 -26.54 -4.90
CA VAL A 47 5.47 -25.25 -4.52
C VAL A 47 6.21 -24.66 -5.73
N PRO A 48 5.84 -23.48 -6.22
CA PRO A 48 6.50 -22.83 -7.35
C PRO A 48 7.94 -22.40 -7.03
N SER A 49 8.69 -22.01 -8.07
CA SER A 49 10.01 -21.39 -7.90
C SER A 49 9.91 -20.09 -7.11
N MET A 50 11.05 -19.61 -6.54
CA MET A 50 11.10 -18.36 -5.78
C MET A 50 10.63 -17.16 -6.61
N ASP A 51 10.98 -17.13 -7.91
CA ASP A 51 10.56 -16.04 -8.79
C ASP A 51 9.05 -16.03 -9.04
N GLU A 52 8.42 -17.20 -9.12
CA GLU A 52 6.97 -17.31 -9.20
C GLU A 52 6.30 -16.99 -7.87
N LEU A 53 6.88 -17.39 -6.73
CA LEU A 53 6.39 -17.05 -5.40
C LEU A 53 6.39 -15.52 -5.15
N ARG A 54 7.34 -14.77 -5.70
CA ARG A 54 7.33 -13.30 -5.62
C ARG A 54 6.09 -12.67 -6.24
N ARG A 55 5.44 -13.32 -7.20
CA ARG A 55 4.17 -12.86 -7.80
C ARG A 55 2.99 -12.92 -6.84
N PHE A 56 3.14 -13.57 -5.68
CA PHE A 56 2.14 -13.58 -4.61
C PHE A 56 2.14 -12.30 -3.79
N VAL A 57 3.18 -11.47 -3.89
CA VAL A 57 3.29 -10.23 -3.11
C VAL A 57 2.55 -9.11 -3.83
N GLY A 58 1.65 -8.44 -3.12
CA GLY A 58 0.81 -7.34 -3.63
C GLY A 58 -0.64 -7.74 -3.97
N PRO A 59 -0.89 -8.77 -4.80
CA PRO A 59 -2.24 -9.21 -5.08
C PRO A 59 -2.96 -9.80 -3.86
N PRO A 60 -4.31 -9.82 -3.86
CA PRO A 60 -5.04 -10.61 -2.89
C PRO A 60 -4.59 -12.08 -2.93
N MET A 61 -4.19 -12.63 -1.79
CA MET A 61 -3.57 -13.96 -1.70
C MET A 61 -4.43 -15.07 -2.31
N ILE A 62 -5.75 -14.97 -2.19
CA ILE A 62 -6.67 -15.95 -2.78
C ILE A 62 -6.58 -15.97 -4.31
N GLU A 63 -6.36 -14.81 -4.94
CA GLU A 63 -6.18 -14.70 -6.38
C GLU A 63 -4.85 -15.32 -6.81
N SER A 64 -3.78 -15.08 -6.05
CA SER A 64 -2.47 -15.68 -6.33
C SER A 64 -2.51 -17.19 -6.27
N PHE A 65 -3.20 -17.79 -5.29
CA PHE A 65 -3.40 -19.24 -5.25
C PHE A 65 -4.17 -19.78 -6.46
N ARG A 66 -5.14 -19.02 -6.99
CA ARG A 66 -5.92 -19.42 -8.17
C ARG A 66 -5.17 -19.23 -9.47
N THR A 67 -4.46 -18.11 -9.62
CA THR A 67 -3.85 -17.71 -10.90
C THR A 67 -2.44 -18.21 -11.09
N VAL A 68 -1.59 -18.13 -10.04
CA VAL A 68 -0.19 -18.58 -10.10
C VAL A 68 -0.09 -20.08 -9.86
N SER A 69 -0.74 -20.61 -8.80
CA SER A 69 -0.70 -22.04 -8.47
C SER A 69 -1.84 -22.84 -9.07
N GLN A 70 -2.75 -22.21 -9.82
CA GLN A 70 -3.87 -22.86 -10.55
C GLN A 70 -4.76 -23.75 -9.66
N LEU A 71 -4.90 -23.39 -8.39
CA LEU A 71 -5.74 -24.16 -7.46
C LEU A 71 -7.23 -23.94 -7.75
N ASP A 72 -8.02 -25.00 -7.60
CA ASP A 72 -9.48 -24.86 -7.58
C ASP A 72 -9.95 -24.05 -6.37
N GLY A 73 -11.17 -23.51 -6.44
CA GLY A 73 -11.67 -22.59 -5.41
C GLY A 73 -11.67 -23.15 -4.00
N LYS A 74 -11.92 -24.45 -3.81
CA LYS A 74 -11.96 -25.12 -2.50
C LYS A 74 -10.55 -25.32 -1.93
N THR A 75 -9.62 -25.74 -2.76
CA THR A 75 -8.20 -25.93 -2.38
C THR A 75 -7.53 -24.58 -2.13
N ALA A 76 -7.81 -23.55 -2.96
CA ALA A 76 -7.32 -22.20 -2.74
C ALA A 76 -7.78 -21.61 -1.40
N GLN A 77 -9.04 -21.85 -0.99
CA GLN A 77 -9.53 -21.42 0.32
C GLN A 77 -8.81 -22.12 1.49
N LYS A 78 -8.51 -23.42 1.38
CA LYS A 78 -7.71 -24.12 2.37
C LYS A 78 -6.29 -23.58 2.44
N ALA A 79 -5.66 -23.36 1.29
CA ALA A 79 -4.33 -22.75 1.22
C ALA A 79 -4.32 -21.36 1.87
N LEU A 80 -5.36 -20.54 1.62
CA LEU A 80 -5.49 -19.23 2.25
C LEU A 80 -5.55 -19.30 3.78
N GLN A 81 -6.28 -20.29 4.33
CA GLN A 81 -6.33 -20.49 5.81
C GLN A 81 -4.96 -20.86 6.37
N HIS A 82 -4.23 -21.78 5.72
CA HIS A 82 -2.86 -22.12 6.10
C HIS A 82 -1.91 -20.92 6.00
N TYR A 83 -1.98 -20.16 4.90
CA TYR A 83 -1.20 -18.95 4.71
C TYR A 83 -1.43 -17.94 5.82
N ARG A 84 -2.70 -17.63 6.13
CA ARG A 84 -3.05 -16.63 7.16
C ARG A 84 -2.47 -17.01 8.53
N LYS A 85 -2.54 -18.30 8.88
CA LYS A 85 -1.96 -18.81 10.13
C LYS A 85 -0.44 -18.67 10.13
N GLU A 86 0.22 -19.22 9.11
CA GLU A 86 1.69 -19.22 8.99
C GLU A 86 2.25 -17.79 8.94
N TYR A 87 1.62 -16.91 8.15
CA TYR A 87 2.05 -15.52 8.06
C TYR A 87 1.90 -14.77 9.38
N ALA A 88 0.82 -15.01 10.13
CA ALA A 88 0.61 -14.37 11.43
C ALA A 88 1.62 -14.86 12.50
N GLU A 89 2.01 -16.14 12.45
CA GLU A 89 2.91 -16.76 13.42
C GLU A 89 4.40 -16.48 13.09
N HIS A 90 4.79 -16.46 11.82
CA HIS A 90 6.20 -16.40 11.41
C HIS A 90 6.49 -15.38 10.30
N GLY A 91 5.61 -15.26 9.29
CA GLY A 91 5.89 -14.45 8.10
C GLY A 91 5.99 -12.96 8.38
N ALA A 92 5.15 -12.44 9.28
CA ALA A 92 5.15 -11.03 9.65
C ALA A 92 6.49 -10.57 10.29
N GLU A 93 7.26 -11.50 10.88
CA GLU A 93 8.56 -11.19 11.48
C GLU A 93 9.68 -10.96 10.45
N GLN A 94 9.50 -11.44 9.23
CA GLN A 94 10.48 -11.36 8.14
C GLN A 94 10.29 -10.12 7.25
N CYS A 95 9.48 -9.17 7.68
CA CYS A 95 9.17 -7.94 6.98
C CYS A 95 10.01 -6.78 7.54
N LEU A 96 10.49 -5.88 6.67
CA LEU A 96 11.22 -4.67 7.06
C LEU A 96 10.76 -3.46 6.23
N PRO A 97 10.78 -2.22 6.77
CA PRO A 97 10.62 -1.03 5.94
C PRO A 97 11.72 -0.95 4.88
N TYR A 98 11.36 -0.49 3.67
CA TYR A 98 12.38 -0.16 2.68
C TYR A 98 13.27 0.99 3.15
N ASP A 99 14.53 0.97 2.71
CA ASP A 99 15.48 2.05 3.01
C ASP A 99 14.93 3.40 2.53
N GLY A 100 14.98 4.40 3.41
CA GLY A 100 14.49 5.76 3.13
C GLY A 100 12.99 5.97 3.32
N ILE A 101 12.21 4.96 3.71
CA ILE A 101 10.76 5.13 3.95
C ILE A 101 10.50 5.97 5.18
N VAL A 102 11.18 5.71 6.30
CA VAL A 102 10.95 6.47 7.54
C VAL A 102 11.29 7.94 7.34
N GLU A 103 12.40 8.22 6.67
CA GLU A 103 12.83 9.59 6.31
C GLU A 103 11.81 10.28 5.37
N LEU A 104 11.25 9.54 4.41
CA LEU A 104 10.20 10.06 3.54
C LEU A 104 8.95 10.43 4.34
N LEU A 105 8.49 9.54 5.23
CA LEU A 105 7.31 9.78 6.07
C LEU A 105 7.51 11.00 7.00
N ASP A 106 8.70 11.14 7.58
CA ASP A 106 9.07 12.32 8.39
C ASP A 106 9.00 13.62 7.58
N HIS A 107 9.51 13.62 6.36
CA HIS A 107 9.47 14.79 5.50
C HIS A 107 8.04 15.14 5.06
N LEU A 108 7.21 14.15 4.71
CA LEU A 108 5.81 14.37 4.34
C LEU A 108 5.01 14.95 5.50
N ARG A 109 5.19 14.40 6.71
CA ARG A 109 4.60 14.93 7.94
C ARG A 109 5.04 16.37 8.21
N SER A 110 6.35 16.65 8.10
CA SER A 110 6.91 17.99 8.30
C SER A 110 6.40 19.00 7.27
N ALA A 111 6.10 18.54 6.06
CA ALA A 111 5.48 19.34 5.02
C ALA A 111 3.96 19.50 5.21
N GLY A 112 3.36 18.91 6.25
CA GLY A 112 1.92 18.96 6.52
C GLY A 112 1.08 18.27 5.44
N ILE A 113 1.61 17.21 4.80
CA ILE A 113 0.90 16.44 3.80
C ILE A 113 0.24 15.24 4.51
N PRO A 114 -1.11 15.15 4.53
CA PRO A 114 -1.79 13.99 5.09
C PRO A 114 -1.40 12.72 4.33
N ILE A 115 -1.08 11.66 5.06
CA ILE A 115 -0.74 10.36 4.50
C ILE A 115 -1.58 9.27 5.13
N ALA A 116 -1.97 8.29 4.32
CA ALA A 116 -2.78 7.16 4.75
C ALA A 116 -2.33 5.88 4.04
N VAL A 117 -2.76 4.72 4.54
CA VAL A 117 -2.45 3.43 3.93
C VAL A 117 -3.70 2.82 3.30
N ALA A 118 -3.59 2.37 2.04
CA ALA A 118 -4.59 1.59 1.30
C ALA A 118 -3.95 0.28 0.83
N THR A 119 -4.17 -0.84 1.53
CA THR A 119 -3.48 -2.09 1.25
C THR A 119 -4.41 -3.29 1.05
N SER A 120 -4.02 -4.22 0.19
CA SER A 120 -4.70 -5.52 0.05
C SER A 120 -4.42 -6.48 1.22
N LYS A 121 -3.49 -6.13 2.10
CA LYS A 121 -3.26 -6.83 3.36
C LYS A 121 -4.48 -6.68 4.28
N VAL A 122 -4.78 -7.71 5.08
CA VAL A 122 -5.81 -7.64 6.12
C VAL A 122 -5.52 -6.47 7.07
N GLU A 123 -6.54 -5.62 7.32
CA GLU A 123 -6.40 -4.35 8.03
C GLU A 123 -5.71 -4.50 9.39
N ASP A 124 -6.12 -5.46 10.21
CA ASP A 124 -5.50 -5.72 11.51
C ASP A 124 -4.01 -6.09 11.41
N GLN A 125 -3.62 -6.80 10.34
CA GLN A 125 -2.22 -7.15 10.10
C GLN A 125 -1.42 -5.91 9.69
N ALA A 126 -2.00 -5.07 8.83
CA ALA A 126 -1.37 -3.82 8.40
C ALA A 126 -1.12 -2.89 9.61
N ILE A 127 -2.11 -2.72 10.48
CA ILE A 127 -1.99 -1.92 11.71
C ILE A 127 -0.91 -2.49 12.64
N ARG A 128 -0.88 -3.81 12.85
CA ARG A 128 0.15 -4.45 13.70
C ARG A 128 1.56 -4.23 13.15
N LEU A 129 1.75 -4.35 11.84
CA LEU A 129 3.06 -4.10 11.21
C LEU A 129 3.47 -2.64 11.30
N ALA A 130 2.57 -1.70 11.04
CA ALA A 130 2.85 -0.27 11.18
C ALA A 130 3.30 0.06 12.62
N ARG A 131 2.61 -0.45 13.63
CA ARG A 131 2.99 -0.29 15.05
C ARG A 131 4.33 -0.93 15.38
N ARG A 132 4.58 -2.15 14.88
CA ARG A 132 5.85 -2.84 15.10
C ARG A 132 7.05 -2.02 14.63
N PHE A 133 6.93 -1.33 13.51
CA PHE A 133 7.98 -0.49 12.96
C PHE A 133 7.93 0.97 13.42
N GLY A 134 6.98 1.32 14.29
CA GLY A 134 6.83 2.67 14.83
C GLY A 134 6.42 3.70 13.77
N ILE A 135 5.77 3.25 12.69
CA ILE A 135 5.33 4.11 11.59
C ILE A 135 3.82 4.38 11.59
N ASP A 136 3.06 3.77 12.50
CA ASP A 136 1.61 3.96 12.57
C ASP A 136 1.21 5.41 12.84
N GLY A 137 1.97 6.14 13.66
CA GLY A 137 1.74 7.54 14.00
C GLY A 137 1.93 8.54 12.84
N TYR A 138 2.41 8.10 11.68
CA TYR A 138 2.49 8.95 10.49
C TYR A 138 1.17 8.99 9.71
N PHE A 139 0.34 7.96 9.81
CA PHE A 139 -0.84 7.79 8.99
C PHE A 139 -2.09 8.30 9.70
N VAL A 140 -2.85 9.14 9.01
CA VAL A 140 -4.20 9.56 9.46
C VAL A 140 -5.09 8.33 9.58
N ASN A 141 -5.02 7.42 8.61
CA ASN A 141 -5.77 6.17 8.63
C ASN A 141 -5.00 5.03 7.95
N ILE A 142 -5.23 3.80 8.41
CA ILE A 142 -4.74 2.56 7.78
C ILE A 142 -5.96 1.73 7.43
N CYS A 143 -6.24 1.59 6.14
CA CYS A 143 -7.35 0.80 5.61
C CYS A 143 -6.80 -0.40 4.84
N GLY A 144 -7.30 -1.57 5.15
CA GLY A 144 -6.90 -2.83 4.54
C GLY A 144 -8.07 -3.69 4.11
N ALA A 145 -7.79 -4.86 3.56
CA ALA A 145 -8.80 -5.85 3.24
C ALA A 145 -9.52 -6.31 4.52
N SER A 146 -10.82 -6.58 4.39
CA SER A 146 -11.68 -7.06 5.48
C SER A 146 -12.74 -8.01 4.92
N ASP A 147 -12.66 -9.28 5.30
CA ASP A 147 -13.69 -10.26 4.92
C ASP A 147 -15.04 -9.92 5.59
N HIS A 148 -15.01 -9.36 6.80
CA HIS A 148 -16.21 -8.99 7.55
C HIS A 148 -16.98 -7.86 6.88
N ASP A 149 -16.28 -6.88 6.31
CA ASP A 149 -16.88 -5.70 5.70
C ASP A 149 -16.98 -5.83 4.17
N GLY A 150 -16.64 -6.99 3.62
CA GLY A 150 -16.71 -7.26 2.19
C GLY A 150 -15.68 -6.51 1.34
N ARG A 151 -14.60 -6.00 1.94
CA ARG A 151 -13.49 -5.33 1.22
C ARG A 151 -12.43 -6.35 0.82
N ALA A 152 -12.44 -6.78 -0.43
CA ALA A 152 -11.51 -7.78 -0.95
C ALA A 152 -10.56 -7.24 -2.02
N SER A 153 -10.95 -6.19 -2.74
CA SER A 153 -10.18 -5.58 -3.83
C SER A 153 -9.50 -4.28 -3.40
N LYS A 154 -8.44 -3.89 -4.11
CA LYS A 154 -7.77 -2.59 -3.88
C LYS A 154 -8.73 -1.42 -4.07
N SER A 155 -9.64 -1.51 -5.04
CA SER A 155 -10.66 -0.47 -5.29
C SER A 155 -11.60 -0.26 -4.10
N GLU A 156 -12.11 -1.36 -3.51
CA GLU A 156 -12.99 -1.28 -2.33
C GLU A 156 -12.27 -0.72 -1.11
N VAL A 157 -10.99 -1.07 -0.93
CA VAL A 157 -10.15 -0.51 0.14
C VAL A 157 -9.95 0.99 -0.05
N ILE A 158 -9.66 1.44 -1.27
CA ILE A 158 -9.48 2.88 -1.57
C ILE A 158 -10.79 3.64 -1.37
N ALA A 159 -11.92 3.08 -1.82
CA ALA A 159 -13.25 3.68 -1.61
C ALA A 159 -13.51 3.95 -0.13
N GLU A 160 -13.33 2.93 0.70
CA GLU A 160 -13.51 3.03 2.15
C GLU A 160 -12.53 4.03 2.78
N LEU A 161 -11.26 4.00 2.38
CA LEU A 161 -10.26 4.92 2.90
C LEU A 161 -10.62 6.38 2.58
N LEU A 162 -11.07 6.69 1.37
CA LEU A 162 -11.49 8.04 1.01
C LEU A 162 -12.67 8.52 1.87
N VAL A 163 -13.63 7.65 2.18
CA VAL A 163 -14.74 7.95 3.09
C VAL A 163 -14.23 8.27 4.50
N ARG A 164 -13.32 7.45 5.02
CA ARG A 164 -12.71 7.66 6.35
C ARG A 164 -11.94 8.98 6.41
N LEU A 165 -11.09 9.25 5.43
CA LEU A 165 -10.30 10.49 5.36
C LEU A 165 -11.21 11.72 5.31
N GLN A 166 -12.28 11.68 4.52
CA GLN A 166 -13.26 12.77 4.46
C GLN A 166 -13.95 12.98 5.82
N SER A 167 -14.31 11.91 6.52
CA SER A 167 -14.92 11.99 7.85
C SER A 167 -13.96 12.53 8.93
N GLU A 168 -12.66 12.38 8.73
CA GLU A 168 -11.59 12.90 9.57
C GLU A 168 -11.16 14.34 9.18
N GLY A 169 -11.85 14.94 8.18
CA GLY A 169 -11.60 16.32 7.74
C GLY A 169 -10.39 16.50 6.83
N VAL A 170 -9.85 15.41 6.27
CA VAL A 170 -8.73 15.46 5.32
C VAL A 170 -9.24 15.96 3.97
N ASP A 171 -8.51 16.88 3.35
CA ASP A 171 -8.77 17.29 1.97
C ASP A 171 -8.44 16.14 0.99
N ILE A 172 -9.48 15.58 0.39
CA ILE A 172 -9.40 14.52 -0.62
C ILE A 172 -9.72 15.02 -2.04
N SER A 173 -9.61 16.34 -2.28
CA SER A 173 -9.92 16.92 -3.60
C SER A 173 -8.93 16.50 -4.69
N SER A 174 -7.70 16.13 -4.33
CA SER A 174 -6.65 15.72 -5.26
C SER A 174 -5.72 14.69 -4.59
N PRO A 175 -6.22 13.50 -4.22
CA PRO A 175 -5.40 12.45 -3.64
C PRO A 175 -4.47 11.84 -4.70
N ALA A 176 -3.33 11.29 -4.28
CA ALA A 176 -2.46 10.48 -5.14
C ALA A 176 -2.16 9.14 -4.45
N MET A 177 -2.18 8.04 -5.22
CA MET A 177 -1.77 6.72 -4.77
C MET A 177 -0.29 6.51 -5.02
N VAL A 178 0.41 5.87 -4.10
CA VAL A 178 1.77 5.34 -4.29
C VAL A 178 1.71 3.84 -4.11
N GLY A 179 2.07 3.09 -5.14
CA GLY A 179 2.04 1.63 -5.12
C GLY A 179 2.98 1.03 -6.15
N ASP A 180 3.30 -0.25 -6.01
CA ASP A 180 4.28 -0.94 -6.83
C ASP A 180 3.66 -1.97 -7.79
N ARG A 181 2.32 -2.12 -7.79
CA ARG A 181 1.64 -3.10 -8.63
C ARG A 181 0.58 -2.46 -9.53
N SER A 182 0.29 -3.12 -10.63
CA SER A 182 -0.84 -2.77 -11.52
C SER A 182 -2.19 -2.75 -10.79
N TYR A 183 -2.35 -3.51 -9.72
CA TYR A 183 -3.54 -3.49 -8.86
C TYR A 183 -3.77 -2.14 -8.18
N ASP A 184 -2.69 -1.46 -7.79
CA ASP A 184 -2.75 -0.11 -7.21
C ASP A 184 -3.24 0.89 -8.24
N ILE A 185 -2.67 0.80 -9.46
CA ILE A 185 -3.06 1.66 -10.58
C ILE A 185 -4.52 1.45 -10.94
N ALA A 186 -4.91 0.18 -11.17
CA ALA A 186 -6.27 -0.14 -11.59
C ALA A 186 -7.31 0.16 -10.50
N GLY A 187 -6.98 -0.10 -9.22
CA GLY A 187 -7.85 0.20 -8.08
C GLY A 187 -8.05 1.69 -7.88
N ALA A 188 -6.97 2.48 -7.91
CA ALA A 188 -7.01 3.92 -7.75
C ALA A 188 -7.71 4.64 -8.91
N ALA A 189 -7.51 4.17 -10.14
CA ALA A 189 -8.14 4.74 -11.34
C ALA A 189 -9.67 4.70 -11.29
N GLN A 190 -10.28 3.68 -10.66
CA GLN A 190 -11.74 3.59 -10.50
C GLN A 190 -12.32 4.73 -9.65
N HIS A 191 -11.49 5.42 -8.88
CA HIS A 191 -11.86 6.56 -8.05
C HIS A 191 -11.25 7.88 -8.56
N GLY A 192 -10.69 7.88 -9.76
CA GLY A 192 -10.03 9.07 -10.35
C GLY A 192 -8.73 9.46 -9.63
N VAL A 193 -8.16 8.57 -8.84
CA VAL A 193 -6.92 8.78 -8.10
C VAL A 193 -5.72 8.39 -8.98
N PRO A 194 -4.84 9.33 -9.35
CA PRO A 194 -3.63 9.02 -10.11
C PRO A 194 -2.64 8.23 -9.24
N THR A 195 -1.90 7.30 -9.86
CA THR A 195 -0.91 6.49 -9.16
C THR A 195 0.51 6.88 -9.57
N ILE A 196 1.37 7.07 -8.56
CA ILE A 196 2.82 7.16 -8.69
C ILE A 196 3.37 5.75 -8.46
N TYR A 197 3.98 5.17 -9.48
CA TYR A 197 4.49 3.80 -9.42
C TYR A 197 5.84 3.74 -8.72
N ALA A 198 5.93 2.92 -7.68
CA ALA A 198 7.11 2.68 -6.86
C ALA A 198 7.94 1.54 -7.48
N ARG A 199 9.00 1.85 -8.24
CA ARG A 199 9.81 0.86 -8.95
C ARG A 199 10.76 0.06 -8.05
N TRP A 200 10.89 0.38 -6.79
CA TRP A 200 11.67 -0.39 -5.83
C TRP A 200 10.94 -1.62 -5.29
N GLY A 201 9.64 -1.75 -5.58
CA GLY A 201 8.79 -2.86 -5.16
C GLY A 201 8.91 -4.11 -6.05
N TYR A 202 7.85 -4.89 -6.11
CA TYR A 202 7.84 -6.22 -6.72
C TYR A 202 7.28 -6.28 -8.14
N GLY A 203 6.64 -5.20 -8.58
CA GLY A 203 5.99 -5.18 -9.89
C GLY A 203 6.98 -5.05 -11.04
N ASP A 204 6.60 -5.61 -12.18
CA ASP A 204 7.38 -5.56 -13.40
C ASP A 204 7.32 -4.20 -14.07
N ALA A 205 8.32 -3.91 -14.92
CA ALA A 205 8.39 -2.64 -15.66
C ALA A 205 7.15 -2.39 -16.54
N GLY A 206 6.51 -3.43 -17.04
CA GLY A 206 5.29 -3.35 -17.84
C GLY A 206 4.06 -2.93 -17.05
N GLU A 207 4.03 -3.20 -15.73
CA GLU A 207 2.90 -2.82 -14.86
C GLU A 207 2.74 -1.29 -14.70
N ALA A 208 3.81 -0.53 -14.90
CA ALA A 208 3.82 0.92 -14.74
C ALA A 208 3.19 1.71 -15.91
N SER A 209 2.71 1.04 -16.97
CA SER A 209 2.32 1.69 -18.24
C SER A 209 1.22 2.75 -18.09
N GLU A 210 0.30 2.56 -17.16
CA GLU A 210 -0.83 3.47 -16.89
C GLU A 210 -0.60 4.37 -15.66
N ALA A 211 0.57 4.29 -15.02
CA ALA A 211 0.91 5.16 -13.91
C ALA A 211 1.05 6.63 -14.36
N ALA A 212 0.66 7.55 -13.48
CA ALA A 212 0.82 9.00 -13.72
C ALA A 212 2.30 9.42 -13.67
N ALA A 213 3.09 8.76 -12.82
CA ALA A 213 4.55 8.92 -12.75
C ALA A 213 5.20 7.62 -12.27
N VAL A 214 6.52 7.51 -12.47
CA VAL A 214 7.33 6.38 -11.99
C VAL A 214 8.51 6.94 -11.21
N VAL A 215 8.73 6.43 -10.01
CA VAL A 215 9.87 6.79 -9.16
C VAL A 215 10.67 5.55 -8.79
N THR A 216 12.00 5.70 -8.67
CA THR A 216 12.92 4.58 -8.50
C THR A 216 13.37 4.36 -7.06
N SER A 217 13.05 5.28 -6.16
CA SER A 217 13.38 5.18 -4.73
C SER A 217 12.46 6.06 -3.89
N PRO A 218 12.32 5.80 -2.58
CA PRO A 218 11.60 6.68 -1.66
C PRO A 218 12.11 8.13 -1.69
N ALA A 219 13.42 8.34 -1.78
CA ALA A 219 14.02 9.66 -1.86
C ALA A 219 13.60 10.45 -3.12
N ALA A 220 13.31 9.77 -4.23
CA ALA A 220 12.86 10.41 -5.46
C ALA A 220 11.37 10.82 -5.42
N LEU A 221 10.60 10.27 -4.50
CA LEU A 221 9.17 10.55 -4.38
C LEU A 221 8.90 11.95 -3.80
N LEU A 222 9.65 12.34 -2.77
CA LEU A 222 9.44 13.63 -2.08
C LEU A 222 9.51 14.85 -3.02
N PRO A 223 10.55 15.03 -3.85
CA PRO A 223 10.61 16.17 -4.77
C PRO A 223 9.45 16.20 -5.76
N LEU A 224 9.00 15.03 -6.24
CA LEU A 224 7.85 14.92 -7.12
C LEU A 224 6.56 15.42 -6.45
N ILE A 225 6.31 14.96 -5.21
CA ILE A 225 5.13 15.38 -4.44
C ILE A 225 5.16 16.88 -4.17
N LEU A 226 6.30 17.41 -3.70
CA LEU A 226 6.43 18.84 -3.39
C LEU A 226 6.27 19.73 -4.64
N ALA A 227 6.80 19.30 -5.79
CA ALA A 227 6.63 20.01 -7.05
C ALA A 227 5.18 19.98 -7.58
N SER A 228 4.42 18.95 -7.19
CA SER A 228 3.03 18.74 -7.60
C SER A 228 2.01 19.35 -6.62
N ARG A 229 2.46 19.97 -5.54
CA ARG A 229 1.61 20.59 -4.52
C ARG A 229 1.08 21.94 -5.01
N ARG A 230 -0.15 22.32 -4.61
CA ARG A 230 -0.60 23.70 -4.75
C ARG A 230 0.32 24.63 -3.95
N PRO A 231 0.70 25.82 -4.48
CA PRO A 231 1.28 26.86 -3.65
C PRO A 231 0.34 27.11 -2.46
N LEU A 232 0.86 27.15 -1.26
CA LEU A 232 0.09 27.60 -0.10
C LEU A 232 -0.30 29.06 -0.40
N ASP A 233 -1.59 29.28 -0.63
CA ASP A 233 -2.11 30.66 -0.68
C ASP A 233 -1.86 31.28 0.70
N ASP A 234 -1.28 32.48 0.73
CA ASP A 234 -0.86 33.21 1.93
C ASP A 234 -2.01 33.52 2.95
N GLN A 235 -3.17 32.91 2.81
CA GLN A 235 -4.39 33.24 3.59
C GLN A 235 -5.02 32.07 4.37
N GLN A 236 -4.45 30.88 4.41
CA GLN A 236 -4.94 29.86 5.34
C GLN A 236 -4.03 29.79 6.59
N PRO A 237 -4.59 29.99 7.81
CA PRO A 237 -3.82 29.78 9.02
C PRO A 237 -3.36 28.32 9.07
N LEU A 238 -2.10 28.13 9.45
CA LEU A 238 -1.52 26.82 9.74
C LEU A 238 -2.50 26.06 10.63
N ILE A 239 -3.01 24.94 10.12
CA ILE A 239 -3.75 23.99 10.94
C ILE A 239 -2.78 23.59 12.04
N GLU A 240 -3.12 23.89 13.29
CA GLU A 240 -2.33 23.41 14.44
C GLU A 240 -2.18 21.90 14.32
N PRO A 241 -1.00 21.35 14.72
CA PRO A 241 -0.78 19.90 14.64
C PRO A 241 -1.93 19.20 15.37
N VAL A 242 -2.65 18.34 14.65
CA VAL A 242 -3.74 17.54 15.19
C VAL A 242 -3.13 16.71 16.32
N GLU A 243 -3.48 17.01 17.55
CA GLU A 243 -3.14 16.19 18.71
C GLU A 243 -3.79 14.81 18.52
N ILE A 244 -3.01 13.84 18.10
CA ILE A 244 -3.46 12.45 17.95
C ILE A 244 -3.69 11.91 19.36
N LYS A 245 -4.94 11.93 19.82
CA LYS A 245 -5.31 11.26 21.06
C LYS A 245 -5.09 9.75 20.88
N PRO A 246 -4.35 9.09 21.81
CA PRO A 246 -4.27 7.63 21.79
C PRO A 246 -5.68 7.05 21.88
N ARG A 247 -6.02 6.15 20.96
CA ARG A 247 -7.28 5.40 21.03
C ARG A 247 -7.26 4.64 22.35
N ALA A 248 -8.31 4.84 23.14
CA ALA A 248 -8.52 4.08 24.36
C ALA A 248 -8.56 2.59 24.03
N ASP A 249 -7.69 1.81 24.71
CA ASP A 249 -7.74 0.36 24.68
C ASP A 249 -9.11 -0.08 25.21
N THR A 250 -9.95 -0.57 24.32
CA THR A 250 -11.16 -1.30 24.74
C THR A 250 -10.73 -2.74 24.95
N LEU A 251 -10.73 -3.12 26.23
CA LEU A 251 -10.52 -4.48 26.75
C LEU A 251 -11.48 -5.50 26.12
#